data_c41c64c2d595c792995e7340a9e940ce
#
_entry.id   c41c64c2d595c792995e7340a9e940ce
#
_cell.length_a   1.000
_cell.length_b   1.000
_cell.length_c   1.000
_cell.angle_alpha   90.00
_cell.angle_beta   90.00
_cell.angle_gamma   90.00
#
_symmetry.space_group_name_H-M   'P 1'
#
loop_
_entity.id
_entity.type
_entity.pdbx_description
1 polymer ?
#
loop_
_entity_poly.entity_id
_entity_poly.type
_entity_poly.pdbx_seq_one_letter_code
_entity_poly.pdbx_strand_id
1 'polypeptide(L)'
;MDATVAVDSTTHSSPAPLTYDGPPETRAFWCGSLPHWDVLGRPVFLTIHVRGAVPAEAVTRIREEARTIGSGADTASARRLKRIFANMERWLDRADGEPLLTRSDVSTMLREAMNERMRRGCWRLMHWVILPSHLHVLYVPGTVGMRRVLGDFKRWTGHEAGRLLGATGKRFWQDEWFDHWSRSADETDRIASYIRSNPVRAGLVQTSDEWPHGSWSR
;
A
#
# COMPACT_ATOMS: atom_id res chain seq x y z
N MET A 1 -51.00 -9.38 3.38
CA MET A 1 -49.87 -10.23 3.85
C MET A 1 -48.60 -9.51 3.47
N ASP A 2 -48.11 -8.68 4.37
CA ASP A 2 -46.87 -7.91 4.17
C ASP A 2 -45.67 -8.78 4.52
N ALA A 3 -44.84 -9.04 3.53
CA ALA A 3 -43.56 -9.69 3.73
C ALA A 3 -42.50 -8.61 3.99
N THR A 4 -42.24 -8.37 5.27
CA THR A 4 -41.13 -7.54 5.74
C THR A 4 -39.81 -8.24 5.41
N VAL A 5 -39.09 -7.74 4.42
CA VAL A 5 -37.74 -8.19 4.13
C VAL A 5 -36.82 -7.66 5.25
N ALA A 6 -36.32 -8.59 6.06
CA ALA A 6 -35.30 -8.29 7.06
C ALA A 6 -34.03 -7.85 6.39
N VAL A 7 -33.64 -6.59 6.55
CA VAL A 7 -32.33 -6.06 6.18
C VAL A 7 -31.32 -6.66 7.14
N ASP A 8 -30.51 -7.57 6.62
CA ASP A 8 -29.40 -8.19 7.35
C ASP A 8 -28.37 -7.09 7.71
N SER A 9 -28.37 -6.70 8.98
CA SER A 9 -27.42 -5.75 9.56
C SER A 9 -26.04 -6.43 9.64
N THR A 10 -25.30 -6.38 8.57
CA THR A 10 -23.89 -6.78 8.55
C THR A 10 -23.14 -5.90 9.55
N THR A 11 -22.89 -6.43 10.72
CA THR A 11 -22.08 -5.80 11.78
C THR A 11 -20.68 -5.55 11.20
N HIS A 12 -20.40 -4.29 10.87
CA HIS A 12 -19.09 -3.82 10.52
C HIS A 12 -18.22 -3.93 11.78
N SER A 13 -17.55 -5.06 11.93
CA SER A 13 -16.58 -5.24 13.01
C SER A 13 -15.48 -4.21 12.83
N SER A 14 -15.33 -3.30 13.80
CA SER A 14 -14.22 -2.35 13.84
C SER A 14 -12.89 -3.12 13.82
N PRO A 15 -11.86 -2.60 13.13
CA PRO A 15 -10.55 -3.23 13.15
C PRO A 15 -10.03 -3.33 14.58
N ALA A 16 -9.32 -4.43 14.88
CA ALA A 16 -8.77 -4.69 16.20
C ALA A 16 -7.99 -3.49 16.75
N PRO A 17 -7.99 -3.25 18.06
CA PRO A 17 -7.17 -2.20 18.67
C PRO A 17 -5.69 -2.44 18.36
N LEU A 18 -4.91 -1.35 18.24
CA LEU A 18 -3.46 -1.45 18.07
C LEU A 18 -2.84 -2.02 19.34
N THR A 19 -2.02 -3.06 19.17
CA THR A 19 -1.21 -3.62 20.24
C THR A 19 0.22 -3.70 19.77
N TYR A 20 1.17 -3.33 20.63
CA TYR A 20 2.60 -3.44 20.34
C TYR A 20 3.31 -4.42 21.30
N ASP A 21 2.56 -5.02 22.20
CA ASP A 21 3.08 -6.01 23.14
C ASP A 21 3.19 -7.38 22.46
N GLY A 22 4.37 -7.98 22.57
CA GLY A 22 4.63 -9.30 22.01
C GLY A 22 4.66 -9.38 20.47
N PRO A 23 4.77 -10.60 19.93
CA PRO A 23 4.69 -10.84 18.48
C PRO A 23 3.27 -10.58 17.98
N PRO A 24 3.10 -10.06 16.74
CA PRO A 24 1.78 -9.86 16.19
C PRO A 24 1.09 -11.19 15.91
N GLU A 25 -0.22 -11.21 16.01
CA GLU A 25 -1.01 -12.29 15.47
C GLU A 25 -0.84 -12.32 13.94
N THR A 26 -0.24 -13.38 13.43
CA THR A 26 0.00 -13.56 11.99
C THR A 26 -1.09 -14.44 11.40
N ARG A 27 -1.93 -13.87 10.57
CA ARG A 27 -3.02 -14.53 9.86
C ARG A 27 -2.52 -15.37 8.70
N ALA A 28 -1.51 -14.88 7.98
CA ALA A 28 -0.86 -15.58 6.88
C ALA A 28 0.54 -15.06 6.61
N PHE A 29 1.38 -15.95 6.07
CA PHE A 29 2.67 -15.62 5.47
C PHE A 29 2.76 -16.29 4.10
N TRP A 30 3.24 -15.58 3.10
CA TRP A 30 3.54 -16.15 1.78
C TRP A 30 4.70 -15.42 1.11
N CYS A 31 5.38 -16.11 0.21
CA CYS A 31 6.39 -15.52 -0.65
C CYS A 31 5.91 -15.55 -2.09
N GLY A 32 5.84 -14.37 -2.70
CA GLY A 32 5.85 -14.19 -4.14
C GLY A 32 7.27 -13.88 -4.58
N SER A 33 7.46 -12.77 -5.28
CA SER A 33 8.81 -12.20 -5.50
C SER A 33 9.34 -11.51 -4.25
N LEU A 34 8.45 -11.07 -3.36
CA LEU A 34 8.74 -10.52 -2.04
C LEU A 34 8.03 -11.35 -0.96
N PRO A 35 8.53 -11.37 0.27
CA PRO A 35 7.83 -11.96 1.39
C PRO A 35 6.73 -11.00 1.90
N HIS A 36 5.59 -11.55 2.28
CA HIS A 36 4.42 -10.83 2.76
C HIS A 36 3.91 -11.40 4.07
N TRP A 37 3.62 -10.52 5.04
CA TRP A 37 3.02 -10.88 6.33
C TRP A 37 1.67 -10.22 6.51
N ASP A 38 0.63 -11.01 6.57
CA ASP A 38 -0.73 -10.56 6.94
C ASP A 38 -0.87 -10.66 8.46
N VAL A 39 -0.72 -9.53 9.13
CA VAL A 39 -0.74 -9.43 10.60
C VAL A 39 -1.97 -8.67 11.08
N LEU A 40 -2.46 -9.00 12.29
CA LEU A 40 -3.55 -8.30 12.95
C LEU A 40 -3.02 -7.36 14.05
N GLY A 41 -3.79 -6.30 14.33
CA GLY A 41 -3.49 -5.36 15.42
C GLY A 41 -2.25 -4.49 15.23
N ARG A 42 -1.59 -4.57 14.07
CA ARG A 42 -0.39 -3.78 13.74
C ARG A 42 -0.65 -2.91 12.50
N PRO A 43 -0.16 -1.66 12.49
CA PRO A 43 -0.12 -0.90 11.25
C PRO A 43 0.79 -1.54 10.22
N VAL A 44 0.35 -1.54 8.98
CA VAL A 44 1.10 -2.04 7.83
C VAL A 44 1.37 -0.88 6.88
N PHE A 45 2.63 -0.69 6.57
CA PHE A 45 3.10 0.17 5.49
C PHE A 45 3.08 -0.59 4.18
N LEU A 46 2.56 0.02 3.14
CA LEU A 46 2.37 -0.57 1.83
C LEU A 46 2.88 0.38 0.76
N THR A 47 3.59 -0.15 -0.23
CA THR A 47 3.93 0.54 -1.48
C THR A 47 3.41 -0.25 -2.67
N ILE A 48 2.57 0.38 -3.50
CA ILE A 48 2.10 -0.15 -4.77
C ILE A 48 2.55 0.80 -5.88
N HIS A 49 3.12 0.28 -6.97
CA HIS A 49 3.61 1.12 -8.06
C HIS A 49 3.11 0.66 -9.42
N VAL A 50 3.09 1.59 -10.36
CA VAL A 50 2.72 1.34 -11.76
C VAL A 50 3.76 0.39 -12.39
N ARG A 51 3.31 -0.47 -13.27
CA ARG A 51 4.19 -1.35 -14.04
C ARG A 51 5.18 -0.52 -14.87
N GLY A 52 6.45 -0.86 -14.77
CA GLY A 52 7.52 -0.14 -15.46
C GLY A 52 8.11 1.06 -14.71
N ALA A 53 7.52 1.49 -13.59
CA ALA A 53 8.10 2.55 -12.75
C ALA A 53 9.45 2.14 -12.14
N VAL A 54 9.65 0.84 -11.92
CA VAL A 54 10.95 0.26 -11.57
C VAL A 54 11.45 -0.53 -12.78
N PRO A 55 12.68 -0.28 -13.29
CA PRO A 55 13.24 -1.01 -14.42
C PRO A 55 13.29 -2.52 -14.19
N ALA A 56 13.10 -3.31 -15.25
CA ALA A 56 13.04 -4.78 -15.17
C ALA A 56 14.28 -5.40 -14.52
N GLU A 57 15.46 -4.84 -14.79
CA GLU A 57 16.73 -5.27 -14.21
C GLU A 57 16.77 -5.03 -12.69
N ALA A 58 16.26 -3.87 -12.23
CA ALA A 58 16.15 -3.57 -10.81
C ALA A 58 15.13 -4.49 -10.11
N VAL A 59 14.00 -4.78 -10.76
CA VAL A 59 13.02 -5.76 -10.28
C VAL A 59 13.67 -7.14 -10.14
N THR A 60 14.47 -7.57 -11.10
CA THR A 60 15.18 -8.85 -11.04
C THR A 60 16.14 -8.93 -9.86
N ARG A 61 16.96 -7.89 -9.64
CA ARG A 61 17.87 -7.80 -8.47
C ARG A 61 17.12 -7.80 -7.14
N ILE A 62 16.03 -7.05 -7.04
CA ILE A 62 15.16 -7.05 -5.86
C ILE A 62 14.62 -8.46 -5.57
N ARG A 63 14.18 -9.19 -6.59
CA ARG A 63 13.69 -10.57 -6.46
C ARG A 63 14.78 -11.53 -5.99
N GLU A 64 15.97 -11.43 -6.55
CA GLU A 64 17.12 -12.25 -6.14
C GLU A 64 17.50 -12.00 -4.68
N GLU A 65 17.57 -10.74 -4.26
CA GLU A 65 17.85 -10.38 -2.87
C GLU A 65 16.73 -10.87 -1.93
N ALA A 66 15.47 -10.79 -2.33
CA ALA A 66 14.33 -11.23 -1.55
C ALA A 66 14.29 -12.76 -1.33
N ARG A 67 14.75 -13.56 -2.28
CA ARG A 67 14.80 -15.05 -2.16
C ARG A 67 15.63 -15.53 -0.96
N THR A 68 16.53 -14.70 -0.46
CA THR A 68 17.37 -15.01 0.71
C THR A 68 16.70 -14.67 2.04
N ILE A 69 15.48 -14.11 2.01
CA ILE A 69 14.70 -13.76 3.19
C ILE A 69 13.81 -14.94 3.56
N GLY A 70 14.05 -15.54 4.73
CA GLY A 70 13.22 -16.61 5.28
C GLY A 70 11.92 -16.11 5.92
N SER A 71 11.07 -17.03 6.34
CA SER A 71 9.82 -16.74 7.08
C SER A 71 10.05 -16.18 8.48
N GLY A 72 11.29 -16.23 8.98
CA GLY A 72 11.67 -15.70 10.28
C GLY A 72 11.73 -14.16 10.27
N ALA A 73 11.15 -13.56 11.29
CA ALA A 73 11.22 -12.11 11.52
C ALA A 73 12.56 -11.70 12.19
N ASP A 74 13.68 -12.31 11.77
CA ASP A 74 15.00 -12.03 12.35
C ASP A 74 15.56 -10.67 11.90
N THR A 75 16.54 -10.20 12.64
CA THR A 75 17.18 -8.88 12.40
C THR A 75 17.85 -8.80 11.01
N ALA A 76 18.39 -9.90 10.50
CA ALA A 76 19.05 -9.94 9.19
C ALA A 76 18.03 -9.78 8.06
N SER A 77 16.89 -10.48 8.15
CA SER A 77 15.77 -10.36 7.22
C SER A 77 15.18 -8.94 7.23
N ALA A 78 15.03 -8.34 8.42
CA ALA A 78 14.55 -6.95 8.54
C ALA A 78 15.51 -5.94 7.89
N ARG A 79 16.83 -6.11 8.04
CA ARG A 79 17.84 -5.26 7.38
C ARG A 79 17.81 -5.41 5.85
N ARG A 80 17.62 -6.63 5.34
CA ARG A 80 17.50 -6.89 3.90
C ARG A 80 16.25 -6.24 3.32
N LEU A 81 15.10 -6.37 3.99
CA LEU A 81 13.85 -5.71 3.57
C LEU A 81 14.00 -4.19 3.50
N LYS A 82 14.66 -3.57 4.49
CA LYS A 82 14.96 -2.13 4.45
C LYS A 82 15.83 -1.75 3.26
N ARG A 83 16.80 -2.57 2.90
CA ARG A 83 17.69 -2.34 1.75
C ARG A 83 16.93 -2.49 0.43
N ILE A 84 16.10 -3.54 0.30
CA ILE A 84 15.21 -3.75 -0.85
C ILE A 84 14.31 -2.55 -1.03
N PHE A 85 13.66 -2.09 0.03
CA PHE A 85 12.81 -0.91 0.02
C PHE A 85 13.57 0.33 -0.44
N ALA A 86 14.71 0.64 0.17
CA ALA A 86 15.52 1.80 -0.20
C ALA A 86 16.02 1.75 -1.66
N ASN A 87 16.27 0.56 -2.19
CA ASN A 87 16.63 0.38 -3.60
C ASN A 87 15.43 0.66 -4.52
N MET A 88 14.26 0.15 -4.17
CA MET A 88 13.01 0.37 -4.92
C MET A 88 12.63 1.86 -4.93
N GLU A 89 12.67 2.52 -3.77
CA GLU A 89 12.34 3.94 -3.62
C GLU A 89 13.22 4.83 -4.50
N ARG A 90 14.52 4.58 -4.57
CA ARG A 90 15.42 5.35 -5.44
C ARG A 90 15.02 5.32 -6.93
N TRP A 91 14.40 4.25 -7.38
CA TRP A 91 13.84 4.18 -8.72
C TRP A 91 12.50 4.90 -8.83
N LEU A 92 11.64 4.73 -7.84
CA LEU A 92 10.31 5.34 -7.81
C LEU A 92 10.40 6.88 -7.71
N ASP A 93 11.35 7.40 -6.93
CA ASP A 93 11.62 8.85 -6.79
C ASP A 93 12.22 9.46 -8.08
N ARG A 94 12.86 8.65 -8.93
CA ARG A 94 13.48 9.09 -10.20
C ARG A 94 12.61 8.79 -11.42
N ALA A 95 11.40 8.29 -11.24
CA ALA A 95 10.56 7.89 -12.36
C ALA A 95 10.28 9.10 -13.27
N ASP A 96 11.07 9.24 -14.33
CA ASP A 96 10.93 10.25 -15.38
C ASP A 96 9.73 9.96 -16.32
N GLY A 97 8.89 8.99 -15.92
CA GLY A 97 7.70 8.58 -16.64
C GLY A 97 6.54 9.56 -16.49
N GLU A 98 5.51 9.35 -17.29
CA GLU A 98 4.28 10.11 -17.23
C GLU A 98 3.66 10.04 -15.81
N PRO A 99 3.23 11.15 -15.22
CA PRO A 99 2.70 11.20 -13.85
C PRO A 99 1.26 10.65 -13.78
N LEU A 100 1.09 9.37 -14.08
CA LEU A 100 -0.21 8.73 -14.30
C LEU A 100 -1.14 8.80 -13.08
N LEU A 101 -0.59 8.60 -11.87
CA LEU A 101 -1.41 8.51 -10.66
C LEU A 101 -1.87 9.87 -10.14
N THR A 102 -1.18 10.96 -10.50
CA THR A 102 -1.50 12.33 -10.07
C THR A 102 -2.41 13.07 -11.04
N ARG A 103 -2.80 12.46 -12.15
CA ARG A 103 -3.92 12.96 -12.97
C ARG A 103 -5.17 13.05 -12.08
N SER A 104 -5.91 14.14 -12.19
CA SER A 104 -7.05 14.45 -11.34
C SER A 104 -8.10 13.33 -11.30
N ASP A 105 -8.43 12.75 -12.45
CA ASP A 105 -9.38 11.65 -12.58
C ASP A 105 -8.86 10.35 -11.93
N VAL A 106 -7.58 10.01 -12.16
CA VAL A 106 -6.96 8.81 -11.60
C VAL A 106 -6.76 8.93 -10.09
N SER A 107 -6.26 10.07 -9.61
CA SER A 107 -6.04 10.29 -8.17
C SER A 107 -7.35 10.30 -7.39
N THR A 108 -8.41 10.89 -7.95
CA THR A 108 -9.76 10.86 -7.35
C THR A 108 -10.29 9.42 -7.29
N MET A 109 -10.21 8.67 -8.38
CA MET A 109 -10.61 7.25 -8.42
C MET A 109 -9.86 6.42 -7.38
N LEU A 110 -8.54 6.61 -7.23
CA LEU A 110 -7.73 5.89 -6.24
C LEU A 110 -8.16 6.22 -4.81
N ARG A 111 -8.38 7.51 -4.51
CA ARG A 111 -8.84 7.98 -3.20
C ARG A 111 -10.21 7.39 -2.85
N GLU A 112 -11.15 7.39 -3.79
CA GLU A 112 -12.47 6.79 -3.61
C GLU A 112 -12.38 5.28 -3.39
N ALA A 113 -11.53 4.58 -4.14
CA ALA A 113 -11.30 3.16 -3.98
C ALA A 113 -10.71 2.79 -2.62
N MET A 114 -9.81 3.63 -2.08
CA MET A 114 -9.27 3.45 -0.72
C MET A 114 -10.36 3.67 0.34
N ASN A 115 -11.14 4.75 0.21
CA ASN A 115 -12.23 5.08 1.14
C ASN A 115 -13.35 4.03 1.11
N GLU A 116 -13.69 3.47 -0.05
CA GLU A 116 -14.67 2.39 -0.15
C GLU A 116 -14.26 1.16 0.65
N ARG A 117 -12.99 0.77 0.57
CA ARG A 117 -12.47 -0.35 1.36
C ARG A 117 -12.44 -0.07 2.86
N MET A 118 -12.22 1.19 3.24
CA MET A 118 -12.34 1.63 4.63
C MET A 118 -13.79 1.51 5.10
N ARG A 119 -14.77 1.97 4.32
CA ARG A 119 -16.21 1.84 4.65
C ARG A 119 -16.65 0.38 4.76
N ARG A 120 -16.04 -0.53 3.98
CA ARG A 120 -16.31 -1.98 4.04
C ARG A 120 -15.54 -2.69 5.17
N GLY A 121 -14.81 -1.98 6.01
CA GLY A 121 -14.02 -2.59 7.10
C GLY A 121 -12.85 -3.45 6.63
N CYS A 122 -12.43 -3.33 5.36
CA CYS A 122 -11.28 -4.09 4.84
C CYS A 122 -9.97 -3.62 5.47
N TRP A 123 -9.89 -2.34 5.80
CA TRP A 123 -8.78 -1.69 6.49
C TRP A 123 -9.23 -0.41 7.21
N ARG A 124 -8.40 0.09 8.10
CA ARG A 124 -8.49 1.44 8.66
C ARG A 124 -7.27 2.24 8.20
N LEU A 125 -7.49 3.20 7.31
CA LEU A 125 -6.43 4.08 6.82
C LEU A 125 -5.93 4.99 7.92
N MET A 126 -4.61 5.15 8.01
CA MET A 126 -3.95 6.09 8.91
C MET A 126 -3.33 7.25 8.12
N HIS A 127 -2.42 6.94 7.21
CA HIS A 127 -1.77 7.90 6.33
C HIS A 127 -1.63 7.32 4.92
N TRP A 128 -1.66 8.19 3.92
CA TRP A 128 -1.40 7.79 2.54
C TRP A 128 -0.92 8.98 1.72
N VAL A 129 -0.20 8.70 0.65
CA VAL A 129 0.19 9.66 -0.38
C VAL A 129 0.17 8.98 -1.74
N ILE A 130 -0.37 9.66 -2.75
CA ILE A 130 -0.31 9.28 -4.16
C ILE A 130 0.78 10.12 -4.81
N LEU A 131 1.78 9.46 -5.37
CA LEU A 131 2.90 10.04 -6.09
C LEU A 131 2.76 9.76 -7.59
N PRO A 132 3.51 10.36 -8.48
CA PRO A 132 3.32 10.22 -9.93
C PRO A 132 3.23 8.77 -10.43
N SER A 133 4.04 7.86 -9.89
CA SER A 133 4.18 6.46 -10.33
C SER A 133 3.83 5.41 -9.27
N HIS A 134 3.59 5.82 -8.03
CA HIS A 134 3.33 4.89 -6.92
C HIS A 134 2.48 5.53 -5.82
N LEU A 135 2.01 4.72 -4.91
CA LEU A 135 1.31 5.17 -3.73
C LEU A 135 1.86 4.48 -2.47
N HIS A 136 1.94 5.22 -1.39
CA HIS A 136 2.20 4.71 -0.04
C HIS A 136 0.95 4.78 0.79
N VAL A 137 0.71 3.72 1.57
CA VAL A 137 -0.41 3.63 2.49
C VAL A 137 0.07 3.07 3.82
N LEU A 138 -0.27 3.71 4.92
CA LEU A 138 -0.17 3.16 6.28
C LEU A 138 -1.58 2.86 6.74
N TYR A 139 -1.87 1.61 7.04
CA TYR A 139 -3.21 1.16 7.41
C TYR A 139 -3.16 0.06 8.48
N VAL A 140 -4.25 -0.11 9.20
CA VAL A 140 -4.46 -1.28 10.07
C VAL A 140 -5.34 -2.28 9.32
N PRO A 141 -4.92 -3.54 9.16
CA PRO A 141 -5.72 -4.57 8.50
C PRO A 141 -7.06 -4.80 9.21
N GLY A 142 -8.10 -4.98 8.41
CA GLY A 142 -9.42 -5.37 8.89
C GLY A 142 -9.58 -6.89 8.94
N THR A 143 -10.83 -7.34 8.91
CA THR A 143 -11.17 -8.77 8.99
C THR A 143 -10.85 -9.55 7.72
N VAL A 144 -10.79 -8.88 6.56
CA VAL A 144 -10.48 -9.50 5.26
C VAL A 144 -8.96 -9.59 5.09
N GLY A 145 -8.46 -10.74 4.67
CA GLY A 145 -7.02 -10.97 4.48
C GLY A 145 -6.39 -10.03 3.44
N MET A 146 -5.16 -9.57 3.73
CA MET A 146 -4.39 -8.62 2.92
C MET A 146 -4.33 -9.01 1.45
N ARG A 147 -4.02 -10.27 1.15
CA ARG A 147 -3.91 -10.77 -0.23
C ARG A 147 -5.18 -10.53 -1.04
N ARG A 148 -6.35 -10.75 -0.43
CA ARG A 148 -7.64 -10.51 -1.08
C ARG A 148 -7.91 -9.03 -1.25
N VAL A 149 -7.75 -8.23 -0.17
CA VAL A 149 -7.99 -6.78 -0.21
C VAL A 149 -7.14 -6.10 -1.28
N LEU A 150 -5.83 -6.39 -1.31
CA LEU A 150 -4.90 -5.79 -2.25
C LEU A 150 -5.09 -6.32 -3.68
N GLY A 151 -5.38 -7.62 -3.82
CA GLY A 151 -5.71 -8.21 -5.12
C GLY A 151 -6.93 -7.57 -5.75
N ASP A 152 -8.00 -7.38 -4.97
CA ASP A 152 -9.23 -6.72 -5.42
C ASP A 152 -9.03 -5.22 -5.66
N PHE A 153 -8.23 -4.55 -4.83
CA PHE A 153 -7.87 -3.15 -5.03
C PHE A 153 -7.12 -2.95 -6.35
N LYS A 154 -6.05 -3.69 -6.56
CA LYS A 154 -5.21 -3.58 -7.76
C LYS A 154 -5.97 -3.96 -9.03
N ARG A 155 -6.78 -5.02 -8.98
CA ARG A 155 -7.57 -5.44 -10.14
C ARG A 155 -8.57 -4.36 -10.55
N TRP A 156 -9.36 -3.86 -9.59
CA TRP A 156 -10.38 -2.87 -9.88
C TRP A 156 -9.77 -1.53 -10.31
N THR A 157 -8.84 -0.98 -9.53
CA THR A 157 -8.20 0.31 -9.84
C THR A 157 -7.35 0.25 -11.10
N GLY A 158 -6.72 -0.90 -11.39
CA GLY A 158 -5.97 -1.09 -12.63
C GLY A 158 -6.86 -1.10 -13.87
N HIS A 159 -8.05 -1.72 -13.78
CA HIS A 159 -9.05 -1.68 -14.84
C HIS A 159 -9.55 -0.25 -15.08
N GLU A 160 -9.95 0.46 -14.02
CA GLU A 160 -10.45 1.83 -14.13
C GLU A 160 -9.38 2.82 -14.60
N ALA A 161 -8.15 2.71 -14.09
CA ALA A 161 -7.05 3.52 -14.59
C ALA A 161 -6.80 3.26 -16.09
N GLY A 162 -6.83 2.01 -16.54
CA GLY A 162 -6.73 1.66 -17.96
C GLY A 162 -7.83 2.31 -18.81
N ARG A 163 -9.06 2.38 -18.30
CA ARG A 163 -10.17 3.04 -18.96
C ARG A 163 -9.97 4.57 -19.04
N LEU A 164 -9.59 5.21 -17.92
CA LEU A 164 -9.34 6.65 -17.84
C LEU A 164 -8.15 7.11 -18.70
N LEU A 165 -7.16 6.24 -18.86
CA LEU A 165 -5.95 6.52 -19.64
C LEU A 165 -6.02 6.08 -21.10
N GLY A 166 -7.14 5.47 -21.54
CA GLY A 166 -7.25 4.91 -22.88
C GLY A 166 -6.32 3.72 -23.16
N ALA A 167 -5.88 3.02 -22.11
CA ALA A 167 -4.91 1.93 -22.18
C ALA A 167 -5.49 0.60 -21.69
N THR A 168 -6.72 0.29 -22.11
CA THR A 168 -7.42 -0.95 -21.74
C THR A 168 -6.65 -2.20 -22.19
N GLY A 169 -6.76 -3.29 -21.41
CA GLY A 169 -6.10 -4.56 -21.71
C GLY A 169 -4.65 -4.66 -21.28
N LYS A 170 -4.01 -3.57 -20.87
CA LYS A 170 -2.65 -3.58 -20.32
C LYS A 170 -2.68 -3.70 -18.79
N ARG A 171 -1.70 -4.42 -18.23
CA ARG A 171 -1.52 -4.46 -16.78
C ARG A 171 -1.03 -3.10 -16.28
N PHE A 172 -1.81 -2.46 -15.44
CA PHE A 172 -1.49 -1.14 -14.91
C PHE A 172 -0.51 -1.20 -13.74
N TRP A 173 -0.79 -2.03 -12.74
CA TRP A 173 0.06 -2.19 -11.57
C TRP A 173 1.15 -3.23 -11.77
N GLN A 174 2.29 -3.02 -11.12
CA GLN A 174 3.29 -4.07 -10.94
C GLN A 174 2.66 -5.26 -10.19
N ASP A 175 3.08 -6.48 -10.50
CA ASP A 175 2.44 -7.70 -9.96
C ASP A 175 2.58 -7.77 -8.43
N GLU A 176 3.78 -7.53 -7.91
CA GLU A 176 4.07 -7.48 -6.48
C GLU A 176 3.85 -6.07 -5.89
N TRP A 177 3.81 -6.01 -4.57
CA TRP A 177 3.86 -4.81 -3.77
C TRP A 177 4.92 -4.98 -2.67
N PHE A 178 5.32 -3.91 -2.02
CA PHE A 178 6.14 -3.96 -0.81
C PHE A 178 5.22 -3.74 0.39
N ASP A 179 5.37 -4.54 1.44
CA ASP A 179 4.72 -4.34 2.73
C ASP A 179 5.69 -4.52 3.90
N HIS A 180 5.39 -3.81 4.97
CA HIS A 180 6.14 -3.86 6.21
C HIS A 180 5.20 -3.55 7.37
N TRP A 181 5.07 -4.44 8.35
CA TRP A 181 4.28 -4.19 9.55
C TRP A 181 5.11 -3.48 10.62
N SER A 182 4.51 -2.49 11.28
CA SER A 182 5.15 -1.68 12.33
C SER A 182 5.28 -2.46 13.64
N ARG A 183 6.45 -2.38 14.26
CA ARG A 183 6.80 -3.10 15.50
C ARG A 183 6.57 -2.26 16.76
N SER A 184 6.45 -0.94 16.63
CA SER A 184 6.28 -0.02 17.75
C SER A 184 5.53 1.24 17.34
N ALA A 185 5.01 1.99 18.31
CA ALA A 185 4.42 3.30 18.08
C ALA A 185 5.42 4.26 17.40
N ASP A 186 6.67 4.30 17.89
CA ASP A 186 7.72 5.14 17.29
C ASP A 186 8.02 4.76 15.82
N GLU A 187 7.93 3.48 15.46
CA GLU A 187 8.10 3.05 14.08
C GLU A 187 6.91 3.49 13.23
N THR A 188 5.70 3.41 13.77
CA THR A 188 4.48 3.92 13.13
C THR A 188 4.59 5.42 12.83
N ASP A 189 5.05 6.22 13.79
CA ASP A 189 5.22 7.66 13.65
C ASP A 189 6.31 8.01 12.63
N ARG A 190 7.41 7.25 12.61
CA ARG A 190 8.44 7.41 11.56
C ARG A 190 7.91 7.10 10.17
N ILE A 191 7.08 6.06 10.01
CA ILE A 191 6.45 5.71 8.74
C ILE A 191 5.45 6.80 8.33
N ALA A 192 4.63 7.31 9.25
CA ALA A 192 3.70 8.40 8.99
C ALA A 192 4.43 9.67 8.51
N SER A 193 5.51 10.04 9.21
CA SER A 193 6.38 11.15 8.84
C SER A 193 7.05 10.95 7.48
N TYR A 194 7.49 9.72 7.19
CA TYR A 194 8.04 9.34 5.89
C TYR A 194 7.02 9.55 4.77
N ILE A 195 5.78 9.04 4.92
CA ILE A 195 4.70 9.20 3.94
C ILE A 195 4.44 10.69 3.67
N ARG A 196 4.36 11.51 4.74
CA ARG A 196 4.10 12.95 4.63
C ARG A 196 5.23 13.69 3.91
N SER A 197 6.49 13.35 4.22
CA SER A 197 7.66 14.02 3.63
C SER A 197 8.02 13.54 2.21
N ASN A 198 7.39 12.47 1.73
CA ASN A 198 7.76 11.83 0.47
C ASN A 198 7.70 12.78 -0.75
N PRO A 199 6.66 13.64 -0.96
CA PRO A 199 6.63 14.58 -2.08
C PRO A 199 7.79 15.59 -2.07
N VAL A 200 8.21 16.02 -0.88
CA VAL A 200 9.38 16.91 -0.72
C VAL A 200 10.67 16.18 -1.05
N ARG A 201 10.83 14.94 -0.56
CA ARG A 201 11.99 14.09 -0.85
C ARG A 201 12.12 13.76 -2.32
N ALA A 202 11.01 13.56 -3.01
CA ALA A 202 10.96 13.35 -4.46
C ALA A 202 11.15 14.66 -5.27
N GLY A 203 11.33 15.81 -4.61
CA GLY A 203 11.53 17.10 -5.27
C GLY A 203 10.29 17.66 -5.98
N LEU A 204 9.11 17.17 -5.66
CA LEU A 204 7.85 17.55 -6.31
C LEU A 204 7.28 18.87 -5.78
N VAL A 205 7.53 19.17 -4.51
CA VAL A 205 7.09 20.40 -3.79
C VAL A 205 8.15 20.82 -2.79
N GLN A 206 8.06 22.07 -2.29
CA GLN A 206 8.97 22.58 -1.25
C GLN A 206 8.52 22.15 0.14
N THR A 207 7.22 22.10 0.39
CA THR A 207 6.62 21.70 1.65
C THR A 207 5.55 20.63 1.41
N SER A 208 5.36 19.73 2.39
CA SER A 208 4.37 18.65 2.26
C SER A 208 2.94 19.18 2.10
N ASP A 209 2.63 20.37 2.62
CA ASP A 209 1.29 20.97 2.57
C ASP A 209 0.90 21.43 1.16
N GLU A 210 1.87 21.67 0.29
CA GLU A 210 1.66 22.00 -1.12
C GLU A 210 1.23 20.79 -1.96
N TRP A 211 1.40 19.55 -1.45
CA TRP A 211 1.07 18.35 -2.20
C TRP A 211 -0.42 17.97 -2.09
N PRO A 212 -1.22 18.04 -3.18
CA PRO A 212 -2.67 17.87 -3.11
C PRO A 212 -3.14 16.40 -3.02
N HIS A 213 -2.23 15.43 -3.12
CA HIS A 213 -2.56 14.00 -3.19
C HIS A 213 -2.10 13.23 -1.95
N GLY A 214 -2.26 13.82 -0.76
CA GLY A 214 -1.94 13.21 0.53
C GLY A 214 -3.14 13.16 1.48
N SER A 215 -3.07 12.31 2.50
CA SER A 215 -4.11 12.18 3.54
C SER A 215 -4.29 13.44 4.40
N TRP A 216 -3.39 14.40 4.30
CA TRP A 216 -3.43 15.71 4.98
C TRP A 216 -4.04 16.81 4.10
N SER A 217 -4.25 16.54 2.81
CA SER A 217 -4.86 17.50 1.89
C SER A 217 -6.38 17.46 2.03
N ARG A 218 -7.01 18.64 2.05
CA ARG A 218 -8.48 18.80 2.16
C ARG A 218 -9.16 18.69 0.81
#